data_ba43e1fcfd0861447c62468efd6fabc8
#
_entry.id   ba43e1fcfd0861447c62468efd6fabc8
#
_cell.length_a   1.000
_cell.length_b   1.000
_cell.length_c   1.000
_cell.angle_alpha   90.00
_cell.angle_beta   90.00
_cell.angle_gamma   90.00
#
_symmetry.space_group_name_H-M   'P 1'
#
loop_
_entity.id
_entity.type
_entity.pdbx_description
1 polymer ?
#
loop_
_entity_poly.entity_id
_entity_poly.type
_entity_poly.pdbx_seq_one_letter_code
_entity_poly.pdbx_strand_id
1 'polypeptide(L)'
;MALSSGTQRARLHAGRKDGSVRPAGAAARRPRAAAPVRPAGPSRSGFVVRAVVTPPKSDKEMTVDQIDVYASIDSPPKATRPRVVVLGSGWAAASFMKALPVNTKDKYEVIVVSPRNYFLYTPLLPAVATGTMEERSIVEPVRNLVNKKGEYYEAVCKAIDPVRKELVACFPKDAGLDEACFKISYDALVVGVGSVNNTFGIQGVAEYCNFFKSIEDAKALRRRISECFERAALPATPDDERRKLLSFVVVGGGPTGVEVAAELHDMIFDDLKDLYPTVIKDVRIRVVELMDHVLSTYDRRIGEYTAQQWKRQGIELVLNSRVASVRDGYVNVVNKAGEEQEIKFGACVWATGIAMNPLVKQLQEVVPGQTHFRSVLTDEFLRVKGGNGAIWAFGDAATIDQPKAVEYVDTLFERADKDKSGALSIEELKDILTEASKEFSHLAEHAQVLEAKNGPLRGLLRSFAKETTTNQSPLSTVEEDTILTKEEFKELLAKIDSGLRALPATAQARAPTRGRPGRSLHAGRPRPCSALADSNPPSS
;
A
#
# COMPACT_ATOMS: atom_id res chain seq x y z
N MET A 1 -48.58 3.13 -19.14
CA MET A 1 -49.45 2.56 -18.09
C MET A 1 -48.99 3.16 -16.76
N ALA A 2 -49.85 3.94 -16.16
CA ALA A 2 -49.64 4.67 -14.92
C ALA A 2 -50.06 3.83 -13.71
N LEU A 3 -49.34 3.98 -12.57
CA LEU A 3 -49.80 3.70 -11.22
C LEU A 3 -48.92 4.54 -10.30
N SER A 4 -49.36 5.61 -9.82
CA SER A 4 -50.13 6.13 -8.69
C SER A 4 -49.47 5.90 -7.33
N SER A 5 -48.99 7.00 -6.82
CA SER A 5 -48.76 7.55 -5.50
C SER A 5 -49.51 6.94 -4.31
N GLY A 6 -48.84 6.85 -3.16
CA GLY A 6 -49.43 6.59 -1.86
C GLY A 6 -48.62 7.18 -0.71
N THR A 7 -48.86 8.45 -0.42
CA THR A 7 -48.39 9.15 0.77
C THR A 7 -49.16 8.75 2.01
N GLN A 8 -48.53 8.21 3.05
CA GLN A 8 -49.11 8.13 4.39
C GLN A 8 -48.40 9.09 5.35
N ARG A 9 -49.13 10.14 5.73
CA ARG A 9 -48.81 11.02 6.86
C ARG A 9 -49.28 10.37 8.16
N ALA A 10 -48.37 10.16 9.10
CA ALA A 10 -48.71 9.85 10.49
C ALA A 10 -48.89 11.15 11.29
N ARG A 11 -50.07 11.36 11.85
CA ARG A 11 -50.41 12.42 12.79
C ARG A 11 -49.98 12.01 14.20
N LEU A 12 -49.21 12.84 14.87
CA LEU A 12 -48.97 12.73 16.32
C LEU A 12 -49.97 13.61 17.06
N HIS A 13 -50.70 12.97 17.98
CA HIS A 13 -51.63 13.60 18.92
C HIS A 13 -50.88 14.35 20.02
N ALA A 14 -51.30 15.60 20.26
CA ALA A 14 -50.93 16.40 21.40
C ALA A 14 -51.82 16.02 22.61
N GLY A 15 -51.21 15.62 23.70
CA GLY A 15 -51.86 15.46 25.01
C GLY A 15 -51.37 16.55 25.95
N ARG A 16 -52.28 17.48 26.27
CA ARG A 16 -52.12 18.44 27.38
C ARG A 16 -52.30 17.73 28.72
N LYS A 17 -51.44 18.03 29.70
CA LYS A 17 -51.77 17.99 31.15
C LYS A 17 -51.14 19.18 31.85
N ASP A 18 -52.02 19.98 32.44
CA ASP A 18 -51.73 21.10 33.35
C ASP A 18 -51.15 20.55 34.67
N GLY A 19 -50.21 21.25 35.21
CA GLY A 19 -49.67 21.04 36.56
C GLY A 19 -48.96 22.31 37.06
N SER A 20 -49.71 23.12 37.79
CA SER A 20 -49.24 24.34 38.45
C SER A 20 -48.25 24.05 39.57
N VAL A 21 -47.08 24.70 39.59
CA VAL A 21 -46.21 24.78 40.77
C VAL A 21 -45.77 26.24 40.97
N ARG A 22 -46.00 26.71 42.20
CA ARG A 22 -45.71 28.07 42.70
C ARG A 22 -44.20 28.38 42.77
N PRO A 23 -43.81 29.65 42.70
CA PRO A 23 -42.40 30.04 42.72
C PRO A 23 -41.87 30.17 44.15
N ALA A 24 -40.68 29.67 44.41
CA ALA A 24 -39.88 29.95 45.61
C ALA A 24 -38.84 31.02 45.32
N GLY A 25 -38.65 31.89 46.29
CA GLY A 25 -38.03 33.21 46.23
C GLY A 25 -36.61 33.29 45.76
N ALA A 26 -36.38 34.36 45.03
CA ALA A 26 -35.05 34.81 44.56
C ALA A 26 -34.33 35.60 45.65
N ALA A 27 -33.16 35.15 46.09
CA ALA A 27 -32.18 35.93 46.82
C ALA A 27 -31.21 36.57 45.84
N ALA A 28 -31.25 37.89 45.74
CA ALA A 28 -30.41 38.73 44.91
C ALA A 28 -28.95 38.69 45.40
N ARG A 29 -28.01 38.16 44.59
CA ARG A 29 -26.57 38.37 44.75
C ARG A 29 -26.12 39.56 43.91
N ARG A 30 -25.49 40.56 44.56
CA ARG A 30 -24.89 41.73 43.93
C ARG A 30 -23.75 41.31 42.97
N PRO A 31 -23.58 42.03 41.84
CA PRO A 31 -22.49 41.73 40.90
C PRO A 31 -21.15 42.26 41.48
N ARG A 32 -20.13 41.39 41.44
CA ARG A 32 -18.73 41.78 41.68
C ARG A 32 -18.23 42.56 40.46
N ALA A 33 -17.57 43.69 40.72
CA ALA A 33 -16.90 44.50 39.71
C ALA A 33 -15.85 43.69 38.94
N ALA A 34 -15.89 43.78 37.60
CA ALA A 34 -14.92 43.21 36.72
C ALA A 34 -13.60 43.99 36.78
N ALA A 35 -12.49 43.29 36.94
CA ALA A 35 -11.15 43.84 36.81
C ALA A 35 -10.84 44.21 35.35
N PRO A 36 -10.01 45.25 35.08
CA PRO A 36 -9.72 45.70 33.72
C PRO A 36 -8.93 44.63 32.93
N VAL A 37 -9.47 44.26 31.77
CA VAL A 37 -8.79 43.39 30.79
C VAL A 37 -7.65 44.19 30.14
N ARG A 38 -6.42 43.73 30.32
CA ARG A 38 -5.26 44.22 29.55
C ARG A 38 -5.41 43.79 28.10
N PRO A 39 -5.12 44.65 27.10
CA PRO A 39 -5.14 44.24 25.70
C PRO A 39 -4.04 43.17 25.44
N ALA A 40 -4.46 42.02 24.95
CA ALA A 40 -3.55 40.98 24.47
C ALA A 40 -2.82 41.52 23.23
N GLY A 41 -1.51 41.47 23.26
CA GLY A 41 -0.68 41.73 22.10
C GLY A 41 -0.95 40.70 20.95
N PRO A 42 -0.54 41.00 19.71
CA PRO A 42 -0.86 40.18 18.56
C PRO A 42 -0.30 38.77 18.74
N SER A 43 -1.19 37.81 18.90
CA SER A 43 -0.83 36.39 18.93
C SER A 43 -0.41 35.96 17.51
N ARG A 44 0.87 35.73 17.35
CA ARG A 44 1.39 34.90 16.23
C ARG A 44 0.92 33.48 16.44
N SER A 45 -0.26 33.13 15.97
CA SER A 45 -0.72 31.75 15.89
C SER A 45 -0.71 31.30 14.45
N GLY A 46 0.48 31.04 13.96
CA GLY A 46 0.66 30.10 12.89
C GLY A 46 0.71 28.69 13.50
N PHE A 47 -0.43 28.06 13.73
CA PHE A 47 -0.48 26.63 14.00
C PHE A 47 -0.21 25.91 12.69
N VAL A 48 1.08 25.67 12.40
CA VAL A 48 1.49 24.63 11.46
C VAL A 48 1.25 23.31 12.19
N VAL A 49 0.12 22.67 11.92
CA VAL A 49 -0.09 21.28 12.30
C VAL A 49 0.84 20.46 11.41
N ARG A 50 2.04 20.21 11.91
CA ARG A 50 2.95 19.22 11.36
C ARG A 50 2.40 17.84 11.66
N ALA A 51 1.57 17.29 10.78
CA ALA A 51 1.47 15.86 10.62
C ALA A 51 2.67 15.41 9.77
N VAL A 52 3.87 15.62 10.29
CA VAL A 52 5.09 15.15 9.67
C VAL A 52 5.50 13.90 10.43
N VAL A 53 5.11 12.75 9.91
CA VAL A 53 6.00 11.60 10.02
C VAL A 53 7.09 11.82 8.96
N THR A 54 7.95 12.81 9.18
CA THR A 54 9.28 12.80 8.58
C THR A 54 9.96 11.55 9.12
N PRO A 55 10.53 10.71 8.27
CA PRO A 55 11.52 9.76 8.78
C PRO A 55 12.56 10.61 9.52
N PRO A 56 12.94 10.26 10.75
CA PRO A 56 13.92 11.01 11.50
C PRO A 56 15.14 11.20 10.62
N LYS A 57 15.66 12.43 10.57
CA LYS A 57 16.96 12.71 9.94
C LYS A 57 17.96 11.77 10.59
N SER A 58 18.52 10.86 9.78
CA SER A 58 19.61 9.95 10.14
C SER A 58 19.59 9.47 11.60
N ASP A 59 18.65 8.59 11.96
CA ASP A 59 18.95 7.63 12.99
C ASP A 59 20.05 6.76 12.41
N LYS A 60 21.27 6.92 12.89
CA LYS A 60 22.34 5.95 12.71
C LYS A 60 21.72 4.61 13.04
N GLU A 61 21.83 3.66 12.12
CA GLU A 61 21.36 2.31 12.30
C GLU A 61 21.83 1.80 13.65
N MET A 62 20.93 1.80 14.64
CA MET A 62 21.25 1.40 16.01
C MET A 62 21.10 -0.10 16.10
N THR A 63 22.16 -0.78 16.53
CA THR A 63 22.08 -2.20 16.91
C THR A 63 21.35 -2.36 18.24
N VAL A 64 20.85 -3.58 18.52
CA VAL A 64 20.16 -3.91 19.77
C VAL A 64 20.95 -3.49 21.03
N ASP A 65 22.28 -3.48 20.96
CA ASP A 65 23.17 -3.11 22.08
C ASP A 65 23.37 -1.58 22.21
N GLN A 66 22.98 -0.78 21.22
CA GLN A 66 23.13 0.69 21.20
C GLN A 66 21.89 1.44 21.69
N ILE A 67 20.81 0.72 21.94
CA ILE A 67 19.57 1.31 22.45
C ILE A 67 19.60 1.17 23.98
N ASP A 68 19.56 2.31 24.69
CA ASP A 68 19.39 2.31 26.14
C ASP A 68 18.03 1.70 26.50
N VAL A 69 18.07 0.48 27.00
CA VAL A 69 16.89 -0.21 27.51
C VAL A 69 16.66 0.30 28.93
N TYR A 70 15.73 1.22 29.10
CA TYR A 70 15.26 1.63 30.41
C TYR A 70 14.51 0.45 31.04
N ALA A 71 15.06 0.00 32.18
CA ALA A 71 14.64 -1.15 32.92
C ALA A 71 14.39 -2.36 32.00
N SER A 72 15.25 -3.35 32.12
CA SER A 72 14.89 -4.69 31.70
C SER A 72 13.52 -5.00 32.29
N ILE A 73 12.46 -4.70 31.58
CA ILE A 73 11.32 -5.57 31.66
C ILE A 73 11.93 -6.83 31.09
N ASP A 74 12.51 -7.62 31.98
CA ASP A 74 12.97 -8.95 31.67
C ASP A 74 11.89 -9.53 30.82
N SER A 75 12.25 -9.93 29.62
CA SER A 75 11.34 -10.60 28.70
C SER A 75 10.38 -11.39 29.54
N PRO A 76 9.05 -11.17 29.44
CA PRO A 76 8.12 -11.86 30.33
C PRO A 76 8.62 -13.29 30.45
N PRO A 77 8.75 -13.84 31.66
CA PRO A 77 9.56 -15.03 31.92
C PRO A 77 9.22 -16.07 30.88
N LYS A 78 10.23 -16.56 30.15
CA LYS A 78 10.03 -17.37 28.95
C LYS A 78 9.07 -18.49 29.32
N ALA A 79 7.82 -18.37 28.84
CA ALA A 79 6.84 -19.41 29.09
C ALA A 79 7.40 -20.73 28.57
N THR A 80 7.00 -21.85 29.12
CA THR A 80 7.38 -23.19 28.66
C THR A 80 7.04 -23.46 27.20
N ARG A 81 6.36 -22.50 26.55
CA ARG A 81 5.87 -22.54 25.16
C ARG A 81 6.74 -21.67 24.24
N PRO A 82 6.95 -22.09 22.98
CA PRO A 82 7.66 -21.27 22.00
C PRO A 82 6.97 -19.92 21.82
N ARG A 83 7.76 -18.84 21.82
CA ARG A 83 7.30 -17.48 21.66
C ARG A 83 7.32 -17.06 20.18
N VAL A 84 6.16 -16.61 19.69
CA VAL A 84 5.99 -16.07 18.35
C VAL A 84 5.74 -14.57 18.46
N VAL A 85 6.66 -13.76 17.94
CA VAL A 85 6.48 -12.30 17.89
C VAL A 85 6.04 -11.89 16.51
N VAL A 86 4.97 -11.07 16.43
CA VAL A 86 4.39 -10.55 15.19
C VAL A 86 4.57 -9.04 15.16
N LEU A 87 5.28 -8.53 14.17
CA LEU A 87 5.50 -7.10 13.98
C LEU A 87 4.52 -6.53 12.97
N GLY A 88 3.76 -5.53 13.40
CA GLY A 88 2.78 -4.80 12.57
C GLY A 88 1.32 -5.10 12.90
N SER A 89 0.43 -4.23 12.43
CA SER A 89 -1.03 -4.33 12.54
C SER A 89 -1.76 -4.15 11.20
N GLY A 90 -1.01 -4.16 10.08
CA GLY A 90 -1.55 -4.04 8.73
C GLY A 90 -2.17 -5.34 8.21
N TRP A 91 -2.47 -5.37 6.91
CA TRP A 91 -3.12 -6.50 6.23
C TRP A 91 -2.44 -7.84 6.48
N ALA A 92 -1.12 -7.88 6.38
CA ALA A 92 -0.33 -9.09 6.57
C ALA A 92 -0.48 -9.64 7.99
N ALA A 93 -0.16 -8.83 9.00
CA ALA A 93 -0.26 -9.23 10.41
C ALA A 93 -1.70 -9.57 10.82
N ALA A 94 -2.69 -8.78 10.40
CA ALA A 94 -4.10 -9.05 10.68
C ALA A 94 -4.58 -10.39 10.08
N SER A 95 -4.18 -10.68 8.83
CA SER A 95 -4.50 -11.95 8.18
C SER A 95 -3.84 -13.13 8.89
N PHE A 96 -2.57 -12.99 9.31
CA PHE A 96 -1.88 -13.98 10.11
C PHE A 96 -2.62 -14.25 11.42
N MET A 97 -2.95 -13.19 12.18
CA MET A 97 -3.67 -13.32 13.46
C MET A 97 -5.05 -13.95 13.30
N LYS A 98 -5.78 -13.62 12.23
CA LYS A 98 -7.08 -14.26 11.92
C LYS A 98 -6.93 -15.74 11.61
N ALA A 99 -5.87 -16.13 10.90
CA ALA A 99 -5.62 -17.53 10.53
C ALA A 99 -5.15 -18.42 11.71
N LEU A 100 -4.68 -17.82 12.80
CA LEU A 100 -4.29 -18.57 13.99
C LEU A 100 -5.51 -19.29 14.63
N PRO A 101 -5.38 -20.58 14.98
CA PRO A 101 -6.42 -21.30 15.70
C PRO A 101 -6.76 -20.66 17.06
N VAL A 102 -7.99 -20.87 17.54
CA VAL A 102 -8.44 -20.31 18.84
C VAL A 102 -7.60 -20.84 20.01
N ASN A 103 -7.14 -22.09 19.92
CA ASN A 103 -6.28 -22.73 20.95
C ASN A 103 -4.79 -22.47 20.77
N THR A 104 -4.42 -21.44 20.00
CA THR A 104 -2.99 -21.10 19.75
C THR A 104 -2.24 -20.86 21.05
N LYS A 105 -2.85 -20.18 22.03
CA LYS A 105 -2.22 -19.88 23.33
C LYS A 105 -1.85 -21.12 24.14
N ASP A 106 -2.44 -22.29 23.84
CA ASP A 106 -2.11 -23.53 24.54
C ASP A 106 -0.76 -24.09 24.06
N LYS A 107 -0.36 -23.71 22.83
CA LYS A 107 0.86 -24.22 22.17
C LYS A 107 1.96 -23.17 22.03
N TYR A 108 1.60 -21.91 21.91
CA TYR A 108 2.51 -20.79 21.65
C TYR A 108 2.18 -19.60 22.54
N GLU A 109 3.21 -18.84 22.90
CA GLU A 109 3.07 -17.49 23.41
C GLU A 109 3.14 -16.54 22.22
N VAL A 110 2.06 -15.84 21.90
CA VAL A 110 1.99 -14.91 20.77
C VAL A 110 2.02 -13.49 21.30
N ILE A 111 2.97 -12.69 20.82
CA ILE A 111 3.08 -11.25 21.13
C ILE A 111 3.00 -10.48 19.83
N VAL A 112 2.06 -9.53 19.75
CA VAL A 112 1.95 -8.59 18.63
C VAL A 112 2.53 -7.24 19.04
N VAL A 113 3.42 -6.68 18.23
CA VAL A 113 4.04 -5.38 18.47
C VAL A 113 3.74 -4.48 17.26
N SER A 114 3.10 -3.36 17.49
CA SER A 114 2.82 -2.37 16.45
C SER A 114 2.62 -0.98 17.06
N PRO A 115 3.10 0.10 16.40
CA PRO A 115 2.85 1.48 16.85
C PRO A 115 1.40 1.92 16.71
N ARG A 116 0.59 1.18 15.93
CA ARG A 116 -0.84 1.45 15.76
C ARG A 116 -1.65 0.36 16.45
N ASN A 117 -2.57 0.76 17.30
CA ASN A 117 -3.44 -0.14 18.06
C ASN A 117 -4.68 -0.61 17.27
N TYR A 118 -4.73 -0.33 15.97
CA TYR A 118 -5.82 -0.73 15.07
C TYR A 118 -5.29 -1.27 13.74
N PHE A 119 -6.06 -2.15 13.13
CA PHE A 119 -5.99 -2.49 11.73
C PHE A 119 -6.83 -1.49 10.93
N LEU A 120 -6.32 -1.02 9.80
CA LEU A 120 -6.99 -0.09 8.90
C LEU A 120 -7.40 -0.80 7.61
N TYR A 121 -8.68 -0.73 7.27
CA TYR A 121 -9.19 -1.18 5.98
C TYR A 121 -8.96 -0.09 4.92
N THR A 122 -7.76 -0.08 4.36
CA THR A 122 -7.27 0.97 3.46
C THR A 122 -8.10 1.24 2.20
N PRO A 123 -8.84 0.27 1.58
CA PRO A 123 -9.66 0.57 0.41
C PRO A 123 -10.78 1.59 0.64
N LEU A 124 -11.21 1.79 1.87
CA LEU A 124 -12.24 2.77 2.22
C LEU A 124 -11.67 4.09 2.78
N LEU A 125 -10.36 4.24 2.75
CA LEU A 125 -9.70 5.47 3.23
C LEU A 125 -10.10 6.71 2.42
N PRO A 126 -10.26 6.66 1.08
CA PRO A 126 -10.77 7.79 0.29
C PRO A 126 -12.14 8.30 0.77
N ALA A 127 -13.07 7.39 1.06
CA ALA A 127 -14.39 7.73 1.58
C ALA A 127 -14.34 8.42 2.97
N VAL A 128 -13.34 8.10 3.80
CA VAL A 128 -13.12 8.81 5.07
C VAL A 128 -12.60 10.23 4.84
N ALA A 129 -11.71 10.41 3.85
CA ALA A 129 -11.17 11.72 3.52
C ALA A 129 -12.25 12.68 2.99
N THR A 130 -13.24 12.16 2.29
CA THR A 130 -14.38 12.94 1.76
C THR A 130 -15.54 13.05 2.77
N GLY A 131 -15.53 12.21 3.82
CA GLY A 131 -16.56 12.23 4.86
C GLY A 131 -17.82 11.43 4.52
N THR A 132 -17.83 10.70 3.42
CA THR A 132 -18.90 9.76 3.08
C THR A 132 -18.93 8.56 4.03
N MET A 133 -17.79 8.31 4.72
CA MET A 133 -17.67 7.25 5.72
C MET A 133 -16.96 7.73 6.99
N GLU A 134 -17.44 7.27 8.15
CA GLU A 134 -16.81 7.52 9.44
C GLU A 134 -15.57 6.64 9.63
N GLU A 135 -14.48 7.22 10.18
CA GLU A 135 -13.22 6.52 10.44
C GLU A 135 -13.39 5.23 11.25
N ARG A 136 -14.32 5.25 12.23
CA ARG A 136 -14.64 4.10 13.07
C ARG A 136 -15.10 2.88 12.28
N SER A 137 -15.71 3.09 11.11
CA SER A 137 -16.25 2.01 10.29
C SER A 137 -15.18 1.22 9.55
N ILE A 138 -13.97 1.79 9.40
CA ILE A 138 -12.86 1.18 8.64
C ILE A 138 -11.68 0.74 9.51
N VAL A 139 -11.84 0.80 10.83
CA VAL A 139 -10.79 0.36 11.77
C VAL A 139 -11.27 -0.82 12.63
N GLU A 140 -10.36 -1.73 12.92
CA GLU A 140 -10.58 -2.83 13.85
C GLU A 140 -9.46 -2.82 14.91
N PRO A 141 -9.80 -2.71 16.21
CA PRO A 141 -8.78 -2.73 17.27
C PRO A 141 -7.92 -3.99 17.21
N VAL A 142 -6.60 -3.82 17.30
CA VAL A 142 -5.65 -4.95 17.28
C VAL A 142 -5.95 -5.93 18.42
N ARG A 143 -6.38 -5.42 19.58
CA ARG A 143 -6.75 -6.27 20.73
C ARG A 143 -7.89 -7.23 20.43
N ASN A 144 -8.83 -6.84 19.55
CA ASN A 144 -9.87 -7.75 19.07
C ASN A 144 -9.32 -8.83 18.13
N LEU A 145 -8.35 -8.47 17.25
CA LEU A 145 -7.70 -9.42 16.36
C LEU A 145 -6.86 -10.44 17.13
N VAL A 146 -6.13 -9.95 18.13
CA VAL A 146 -5.32 -10.79 19.03
C VAL A 146 -6.26 -11.63 19.92
N ASN A 147 -7.31 -11.00 20.45
CA ASN A 147 -8.31 -11.61 21.33
C ASN A 147 -7.64 -12.52 22.39
N LYS A 148 -8.17 -13.73 22.58
CA LYS A 148 -7.63 -14.72 23.52
C LYS A 148 -6.41 -15.50 22.99
N LYS A 149 -5.86 -15.14 21.84
CA LYS A 149 -4.77 -15.87 21.17
C LYS A 149 -3.38 -15.44 21.63
N GLY A 150 -3.22 -14.23 22.17
CA GLY A 150 -1.91 -13.68 22.55
C GLY A 150 -2.01 -12.35 23.28
N GLU A 151 -0.92 -11.58 23.28
CA GLU A 151 -0.79 -10.25 23.87
C GLU A 151 -0.48 -9.21 22.80
N TYR A 152 -0.75 -7.94 23.08
CA TYR A 152 -0.46 -6.83 22.20
C TYR A 152 0.24 -5.71 22.98
N TYR A 153 1.37 -5.24 22.44
CA TYR A 153 2.11 -4.08 22.92
C TYR A 153 2.10 -2.98 21.86
N GLU A 154 1.65 -1.79 22.24
CA GLU A 154 1.73 -0.59 21.40
C GLU A 154 3.16 -0.06 21.47
N ALA A 155 3.98 -0.45 20.50
CA ALA A 155 5.40 -0.10 20.46
C ALA A 155 5.94 -0.14 19.03
N VAL A 156 7.01 0.62 18.80
CA VAL A 156 7.80 0.60 17.56
C VAL A 156 8.96 -0.35 17.73
N CYS A 157 9.06 -1.39 16.91
CA CYS A 157 10.28 -2.20 16.85
C CYS A 157 11.40 -1.34 16.21
N LYS A 158 12.47 -1.12 16.97
CA LYS A 158 13.62 -0.30 16.55
C LYS A 158 14.76 -1.12 15.97
N ALA A 159 14.99 -2.33 16.52
CA ALA A 159 16.08 -3.19 16.09
C ALA A 159 15.73 -4.66 16.25
N ILE A 160 16.30 -5.50 15.38
CA ILE A 160 16.18 -6.96 15.39
C ILE A 160 17.58 -7.57 15.39
N ASP A 161 17.84 -8.50 16.31
CA ASP A 161 19.01 -9.35 16.30
C ASP A 161 18.62 -10.79 15.92
N PRO A 162 18.89 -11.22 14.68
CA PRO A 162 18.55 -12.55 14.20
C PRO A 162 19.38 -13.68 14.87
N VAL A 163 20.58 -13.36 15.37
CA VAL A 163 21.50 -14.33 15.95
C VAL A 163 21.08 -14.67 17.38
N ARG A 164 20.85 -13.65 18.20
CA ARG A 164 20.38 -13.81 19.58
C ARG A 164 18.88 -14.11 19.65
N LYS A 165 18.15 -13.92 18.55
CA LYS A 165 16.68 -14.00 18.47
C LYS A 165 16.01 -13.04 19.45
N GLU A 166 16.46 -11.80 19.44
CA GLU A 166 15.96 -10.71 20.27
C GLU A 166 15.58 -9.51 19.40
N LEU A 167 14.65 -8.72 19.88
CA LEU A 167 14.33 -7.43 19.30
C LEU A 167 14.15 -6.38 20.40
N VAL A 168 14.32 -5.11 20.05
CA VAL A 168 14.04 -3.97 20.91
C VAL A 168 12.82 -3.24 20.39
N ALA A 169 11.84 -3.05 21.26
CA ALA A 169 10.64 -2.29 21.01
C ALA A 169 10.54 -1.11 21.98
N CYS A 170 10.17 0.06 21.47
CA CYS A 170 10.05 1.28 22.25
C CYS A 170 8.63 1.83 22.15
N PHE A 171 8.10 2.34 23.26
CA PHE A 171 6.84 3.06 23.24
C PHE A 171 6.97 4.31 22.35
N PRO A 172 6.00 4.63 21.49
CA PRO A 172 6.07 5.81 20.64
C PRO A 172 6.21 7.08 21.49
N LYS A 173 7.13 7.96 21.08
CA LYS A 173 7.39 9.24 21.76
C LYS A 173 6.32 10.26 21.40
N ASP A 174 5.12 10.10 21.93
CA ASP A 174 4.02 11.03 21.79
C ASP A 174 3.48 11.42 23.17
N ALA A 175 3.11 12.68 23.34
CA ALA A 175 2.48 13.21 24.55
C ALA A 175 3.37 13.38 25.80
N GLY A 176 4.66 13.69 25.65
CA GLY A 176 5.51 14.12 26.78
C GLY A 176 5.93 13.03 27.74
N LEU A 177 5.80 11.78 27.33
CA LEU A 177 6.39 10.64 28.04
C LEU A 177 7.77 10.35 27.48
N ASP A 178 8.71 9.97 28.36
CA ASP A 178 10.03 9.49 27.94
C ASP A 178 9.91 8.21 27.11
N GLU A 179 10.80 8.03 26.14
CA GLU A 179 10.83 6.81 25.31
C GLU A 179 11.21 5.62 26.21
N ALA A 180 10.27 4.71 26.44
CA ALA A 180 10.50 3.49 27.20
C ALA A 180 10.73 2.32 26.25
N CYS A 181 11.95 1.77 26.26
CA CYS A 181 12.34 0.64 25.43
C CYS A 181 12.48 -0.65 26.23
N PHE A 182 12.12 -1.78 25.62
CA PHE A 182 12.21 -3.10 26.22
C PHE A 182 12.66 -4.15 25.19
N LYS A 183 13.32 -5.21 25.66
CA LYS A 183 13.72 -6.33 24.82
C LYS A 183 12.69 -7.43 24.83
N ILE A 184 12.49 -8.08 23.70
CA ILE A 184 11.64 -9.27 23.55
C ILE A 184 12.47 -10.35 22.86
N SER A 185 12.62 -11.50 23.51
CA SER A 185 13.18 -12.70 22.89
C SER A 185 12.10 -13.44 22.10
N TYR A 186 12.46 -14.10 21.00
CA TYR A 186 11.51 -14.87 20.19
C TYR A 186 12.09 -16.24 19.79
N ASP A 187 11.23 -17.23 19.62
CA ASP A 187 11.57 -18.48 18.93
C ASP A 187 11.21 -18.39 17.44
N ALA A 188 10.14 -17.62 17.13
CA ALA A 188 9.71 -17.31 15.77
C ALA A 188 9.35 -15.83 15.65
N LEU A 189 9.83 -15.16 14.61
CA LEU A 189 9.54 -13.76 14.31
C LEU A 189 8.75 -13.65 13.01
N VAL A 190 7.68 -12.90 13.02
CA VAL A 190 6.82 -12.63 11.87
C VAL A 190 6.88 -11.13 11.56
N VAL A 191 7.46 -10.76 10.41
CA VAL A 191 7.64 -9.38 9.98
C VAL A 191 6.55 -9.00 9.00
N GLY A 192 5.55 -8.24 9.46
CA GLY A 192 4.41 -7.74 8.69
C GLY A 192 4.26 -6.22 8.79
N VAL A 193 5.38 -5.49 8.82
CA VAL A 193 5.41 -4.02 9.04
C VAL A 193 5.04 -3.20 7.82
N GLY A 194 4.90 -3.83 6.64
CA GLY A 194 4.55 -3.16 5.39
C GLY A 194 5.65 -2.25 4.85
N SER A 195 5.23 -1.25 4.08
CA SER A 195 6.07 -0.26 3.40
C SER A 195 5.78 1.15 3.93
N VAL A 196 6.64 2.10 3.60
CA VAL A 196 6.46 3.53 3.88
C VAL A 196 6.24 4.32 2.58
N ASN A 197 5.80 5.58 2.67
CA ASN A 197 5.68 6.45 1.51
C ASN A 197 7.06 6.79 0.94
N ASN A 198 7.16 6.86 -0.39
CA ASN A 198 8.37 7.24 -1.09
C ASN A 198 8.19 8.63 -1.72
N THR A 199 9.02 9.56 -1.34
CA THR A 199 9.08 10.90 -1.94
C THR A 199 10.00 10.96 -3.16
N PHE A 200 10.69 9.86 -3.47
CA PHE A 200 11.75 9.79 -4.50
C PHE A 200 12.86 10.85 -4.35
N GLY A 201 13.02 11.42 -3.15
CA GLY A 201 13.94 12.51 -2.88
C GLY A 201 13.53 13.84 -3.52
N ILE A 202 12.30 13.94 -4.03
CA ILE A 202 11.80 15.15 -4.68
C ILE A 202 11.60 16.24 -3.63
N GLN A 203 12.24 17.38 -3.85
CA GLN A 203 12.18 18.52 -2.94
C GLN A 203 10.75 19.02 -2.73
N GLY A 204 10.37 19.24 -1.47
CA GLY A 204 9.10 19.81 -1.07
C GLY A 204 7.93 18.83 -0.99
N VAL A 205 8.08 17.58 -1.44
CA VAL A 205 6.99 16.59 -1.36
C VAL A 205 6.60 16.30 0.10
N ALA A 206 7.58 16.08 0.96
CA ALA A 206 7.33 15.79 2.38
C ALA A 206 6.74 16.99 3.14
N GLU A 207 6.94 18.21 2.66
CA GLU A 207 6.58 19.46 3.34
C GLU A 207 5.21 19.98 2.91
N TYR A 208 4.87 19.80 1.62
CA TYR A 208 3.70 20.47 1.01
C TYR A 208 2.64 19.51 0.47
N CYS A 209 2.92 18.20 0.39
CA CYS A 209 1.94 17.21 -0.05
C CYS A 209 1.29 16.48 1.13
N ASN A 210 0.03 16.11 0.96
CA ASN A 210 -0.66 15.20 1.86
C ASN A 210 -0.38 13.77 1.40
N PHE A 211 0.25 12.96 2.23
CA PHE A 211 0.31 11.52 2.00
C PHE A 211 -1.06 10.88 2.19
N PHE A 212 -1.21 9.64 1.75
CA PHE A 212 -2.51 8.98 1.82
C PHE A 212 -2.37 7.49 2.19
N LYS A 213 -2.07 7.23 3.47
CA LYS A 213 -1.82 5.87 3.97
C LYS A 213 -2.39 5.60 5.38
N SER A 214 -2.80 6.64 6.08
CA SER A 214 -3.31 6.57 7.46
C SER A 214 -4.62 7.34 7.64
N ILE A 215 -5.30 7.12 8.77
CA ILE A 215 -6.49 7.90 9.16
C ILE A 215 -6.13 9.37 9.33
N GLU A 216 -4.97 9.65 9.89
CA GLU A 216 -4.46 11.00 10.13
C GLU A 216 -4.29 11.74 8.80
N ASP A 217 -3.79 11.05 7.76
CA ASP A 217 -3.65 11.59 6.40
C ASP A 217 -5.04 11.97 5.82
N ALA A 218 -6.01 11.07 5.94
CA ALA A 218 -7.37 11.32 5.45
C ALA A 218 -8.02 12.52 6.16
N LYS A 219 -7.88 12.60 7.48
CA LYS A 219 -8.36 13.75 8.28
C LYS A 219 -7.66 15.05 7.92
N ALA A 220 -6.36 15.02 7.72
CA ALA A 220 -5.58 16.18 7.32
C ALA A 220 -6.02 16.69 5.95
N LEU A 221 -6.23 15.80 4.99
CA LEU A 221 -6.73 16.14 3.67
C LEU A 221 -8.13 16.76 3.74
N ARG A 222 -9.07 16.13 4.47
CA ARG A 222 -10.43 16.66 4.65
C ARG A 222 -10.43 18.06 5.24
N ARG A 223 -9.64 18.29 6.30
CA ARG A 223 -9.48 19.60 6.90
C ARG A 223 -8.93 20.62 5.89
N ARG A 224 -7.90 20.25 5.15
CA ARG A 224 -7.28 21.11 4.15
C ARG A 224 -8.25 21.52 3.05
N ILE A 225 -9.06 20.59 2.56
CA ILE A 225 -10.10 20.87 1.55
C ILE A 225 -11.11 21.89 2.12
N SER A 226 -11.63 21.65 3.33
CA SER A 226 -12.57 22.58 3.98
C SER A 226 -11.98 23.97 4.17
N GLU A 227 -10.73 24.08 4.63
CA GLU A 227 -10.01 25.35 4.75
C GLU A 227 -9.87 26.07 3.40
N CYS A 228 -9.64 25.33 2.31
CA CYS A 228 -9.55 25.90 0.97
C CYS A 228 -10.89 26.51 0.53
N PHE A 229 -12.00 25.81 0.73
CA PHE A 229 -13.33 26.31 0.39
C PHE A 229 -13.73 27.53 1.23
N GLU A 230 -13.54 27.46 2.56
CA GLU A 230 -13.84 28.59 3.45
C GLU A 230 -13.05 29.84 3.08
N ARG A 231 -11.75 29.71 2.83
CA ARG A 231 -10.91 30.83 2.41
C ARG A 231 -11.27 31.35 1.03
N ALA A 232 -11.60 30.46 0.10
CA ALA A 232 -11.99 30.84 -1.26
C ALA A 232 -13.33 31.59 -1.30
N ALA A 233 -14.25 31.31 -0.37
CA ALA A 233 -15.55 31.95 -0.26
C ALA A 233 -15.52 33.36 0.38
N LEU A 234 -14.40 33.74 0.97
CA LEU A 234 -14.29 35.10 1.59
C LEU A 234 -14.37 36.18 0.52
N PRO A 235 -15.17 37.27 0.71
CA PRO A 235 -15.31 38.35 -0.26
C PRO A 235 -13.99 39.08 -0.60
N ALA A 236 -13.03 39.06 0.34
CA ALA A 236 -11.72 39.70 0.17
C ALA A 236 -10.70 38.82 -0.57
N THR A 237 -10.99 37.57 -0.88
CA THR A 237 -10.06 36.67 -1.56
C THR A 237 -9.94 37.03 -3.04
N PRO A 238 -8.74 37.41 -3.53
CA PRO A 238 -8.53 37.74 -4.94
C PRO A 238 -8.81 36.51 -5.83
N ASP A 239 -9.22 36.76 -7.06
CA ASP A 239 -9.59 35.70 -8.03
C ASP A 239 -8.46 34.69 -8.26
N ASP A 240 -7.22 35.14 -8.34
CA ASP A 240 -6.07 34.24 -8.53
C ASP A 240 -5.80 33.36 -7.32
N GLU A 241 -5.91 33.90 -6.11
CA GLU A 241 -5.78 33.12 -4.88
C GLU A 241 -6.96 32.15 -4.73
N ARG A 242 -8.17 32.56 -5.08
CA ARG A 242 -9.36 31.70 -5.08
C ARG A 242 -9.17 30.51 -6.01
N ARG A 243 -8.74 30.74 -7.27
CA ARG A 243 -8.44 29.66 -8.22
C ARG A 243 -7.30 28.75 -7.76
N LYS A 244 -6.30 29.28 -7.05
CA LYS A 244 -5.23 28.49 -6.45
C LYS A 244 -5.77 27.60 -5.31
N LEU A 245 -6.54 28.17 -4.39
CA LEU A 245 -7.15 27.44 -3.27
C LEU A 245 -8.06 26.30 -3.75
N LEU A 246 -8.83 26.51 -4.82
CA LEU A 246 -9.78 25.54 -5.38
C LEU A 246 -9.17 24.62 -6.45
N SER A 247 -7.87 24.61 -6.59
CA SER A 247 -7.14 23.65 -7.43
C SER A 247 -6.63 22.51 -6.58
N PHE A 248 -7.08 21.28 -6.86
CA PHE A 248 -6.72 20.08 -6.16
C PHE A 248 -5.88 19.19 -7.09
N VAL A 249 -4.70 18.78 -6.62
CA VAL A 249 -3.77 17.97 -7.41
C VAL A 249 -3.57 16.62 -6.74
N VAL A 250 -3.75 15.54 -7.49
CA VAL A 250 -3.42 14.17 -7.07
C VAL A 250 -2.23 13.69 -7.89
N VAL A 251 -1.14 13.33 -7.25
CA VAL A 251 0.07 12.80 -7.90
C VAL A 251 0.06 11.28 -7.80
N GLY A 252 -0.02 10.63 -8.96
CA GLY A 252 -0.12 9.18 -9.11
C GLY A 252 -1.49 8.74 -9.62
N GLY A 253 -1.53 8.14 -10.81
CA GLY A 253 -2.71 7.57 -11.45
C GLY A 253 -2.92 6.08 -11.17
N GLY A 254 -2.33 5.56 -10.09
CA GLY A 254 -2.61 4.22 -9.58
C GLY A 254 -3.98 4.12 -8.88
N PRO A 255 -4.38 2.93 -8.37
CA PRO A 255 -5.68 2.72 -7.75
C PRO A 255 -6.03 3.77 -6.68
N THR A 256 -5.11 4.01 -5.73
CA THR A 256 -5.33 4.98 -4.65
C THR A 256 -5.57 6.40 -5.16
N GLY A 257 -4.77 6.86 -6.12
CA GLY A 257 -4.92 8.22 -6.67
C GLY A 257 -6.22 8.35 -7.47
N VAL A 258 -6.60 7.31 -8.20
CA VAL A 258 -7.87 7.28 -8.95
C VAL A 258 -9.06 7.32 -8.00
N GLU A 259 -9.06 6.52 -6.94
CA GLU A 259 -10.12 6.51 -5.93
C GLU A 259 -10.22 7.87 -5.20
N VAL A 260 -9.09 8.44 -4.79
CA VAL A 260 -9.07 9.77 -4.14
C VAL A 260 -9.61 10.86 -5.07
N ALA A 261 -9.23 10.86 -6.35
CA ALA A 261 -9.69 11.87 -7.30
C ALA A 261 -11.20 11.75 -7.58
N ALA A 262 -11.73 10.53 -7.65
CA ALA A 262 -13.15 10.27 -7.86
C ALA A 262 -13.97 10.69 -6.61
N GLU A 263 -13.60 10.23 -5.43
CA GLU A 263 -14.27 10.58 -4.17
C GLU A 263 -14.22 12.11 -3.90
N LEU A 264 -13.09 12.75 -4.24
CA LEU A 264 -12.95 14.19 -4.14
C LEU A 264 -13.90 14.92 -5.11
N HIS A 265 -14.04 14.42 -6.34
CA HIS A 265 -14.98 14.96 -7.31
C HIS A 265 -16.42 14.87 -6.78
N ASP A 266 -16.83 13.70 -6.32
CA ASP A 266 -18.18 13.45 -5.83
C ASP A 266 -18.49 14.33 -4.60
N MET A 267 -17.61 14.40 -3.61
CA MET A 267 -17.76 15.32 -2.48
C MET A 267 -17.95 16.77 -2.93
N ILE A 268 -17.15 17.24 -3.90
CA ILE A 268 -17.20 18.64 -4.34
C ILE A 268 -18.49 18.94 -5.12
N PHE A 269 -18.83 18.08 -6.07
CA PHE A 269 -19.93 18.36 -7.01
C PHE A 269 -21.29 17.81 -6.56
N ASP A 270 -21.34 16.92 -5.58
CA ASP A 270 -22.59 16.44 -4.98
C ASP A 270 -22.89 17.14 -3.65
N ASP A 271 -21.90 17.29 -2.76
CA ASP A 271 -22.12 17.83 -1.42
C ASP A 271 -21.82 19.35 -1.31
N LEU A 272 -20.65 19.79 -1.83
CA LEU A 272 -20.17 21.17 -1.59
C LEU A 272 -20.75 22.19 -2.58
N LYS A 273 -21.28 21.80 -3.72
CA LYS A 273 -21.82 22.73 -4.73
C LYS A 273 -22.93 23.62 -4.17
N ASP A 274 -23.81 23.05 -3.37
CA ASP A 274 -24.94 23.78 -2.77
C ASP A 274 -24.53 24.63 -1.58
N LEU A 275 -23.43 24.28 -0.93
CA LEU A 275 -22.85 25.02 0.20
C LEU A 275 -22.00 26.21 -0.29
N TYR A 276 -21.32 26.08 -1.44
CA TYR A 276 -20.42 27.10 -1.99
C TYR A 276 -20.75 27.47 -3.45
N PRO A 277 -22.00 27.87 -3.77
CA PRO A 277 -22.45 28.05 -5.14
C PRO A 277 -21.68 29.14 -5.90
N THR A 278 -21.12 30.11 -5.20
CA THR A 278 -20.42 31.24 -5.83
C THR A 278 -19.02 30.88 -6.33
N VAL A 279 -18.36 29.88 -5.74
CA VAL A 279 -16.97 29.54 -6.02
C VAL A 279 -16.77 28.18 -6.70
N ILE A 280 -17.81 27.34 -6.74
CA ILE A 280 -17.73 25.99 -7.30
C ILE A 280 -17.21 25.94 -8.74
N LYS A 281 -17.53 26.96 -9.55
CA LYS A 281 -17.09 27.09 -10.95
C LYS A 281 -15.56 27.22 -11.12
N ASP A 282 -14.89 27.65 -10.05
CA ASP A 282 -13.44 27.87 -10.03
C ASP A 282 -12.67 26.60 -9.62
N VAL A 283 -13.38 25.54 -9.21
CA VAL A 283 -12.76 24.26 -8.82
C VAL A 283 -12.11 23.57 -10.02
N ARG A 284 -10.91 23.03 -9.78
CA ARG A 284 -10.19 22.18 -10.73
C ARG A 284 -9.58 20.99 -10.00
N ILE A 285 -9.78 19.80 -10.54
CA ILE A 285 -9.15 18.56 -10.05
C ILE A 285 -8.22 18.07 -11.16
N ARG A 286 -6.96 17.81 -10.81
CA ARG A 286 -5.92 17.33 -11.73
C ARG A 286 -5.25 16.09 -11.19
N VAL A 287 -5.04 15.10 -12.06
CA VAL A 287 -4.25 13.92 -11.74
C VAL A 287 -2.99 13.92 -12.60
N VAL A 288 -1.83 13.96 -11.93
CA VAL A 288 -0.51 13.92 -12.57
C VAL A 288 -0.01 12.49 -12.57
N GLU A 289 0.29 11.94 -13.76
CA GLU A 289 0.74 10.57 -13.94
C GLU A 289 1.96 10.50 -14.85
N LEU A 290 2.96 9.72 -14.44
CA LEU A 290 4.20 9.49 -15.17
C LEU A 290 3.97 8.68 -16.45
N MET A 291 3.03 7.75 -16.41
CA MET A 291 2.72 6.87 -17.54
C MET A 291 1.80 7.57 -18.55
N ASP A 292 1.59 6.94 -19.69
CA ASP A 292 0.69 7.42 -20.76
C ASP A 292 -0.80 7.18 -20.46
N HIS A 293 -1.12 6.47 -19.39
CA HIS A 293 -2.49 6.21 -18.94
C HIS A 293 -2.55 5.95 -17.43
N VAL A 294 -3.70 6.15 -16.83
CA VAL A 294 -3.98 5.81 -15.43
C VAL A 294 -4.25 4.31 -15.30
N LEU A 295 -4.13 3.77 -14.07
CA LEU A 295 -4.33 2.35 -13.77
C LEU A 295 -3.44 1.43 -14.60
N SER A 296 -2.18 1.82 -14.81
CA SER A 296 -1.21 1.12 -15.66
C SER A 296 -0.93 -0.35 -15.26
N THR A 297 -1.32 -0.75 -14.05
CA THR A 297 -1.22 -2.15 -13.56
C THR A 297 -2.40 -3.02 -13.97
N TYR A 298 -3.43 -2.44 -14.56
CA TYR A 298 -4.64 -3.14 -15.04
C TYR A 298 -4.66 -3.21 -16.57
N ASP A 299 -5.67 -3.90 -17.13
CA ASP A 299 -5.90 -3.91 -18.59
C ASP A 299 -6.07 -2.46 -19.08
N ARG A 300 -5.42 -2.12 -20.19
CA ARG A 300 -5.41 -0.76 -20.78
C ARG A 300 -6.81 -0.18 -20.99
N ARG A 301 -7.78 -1.03 -21.33
CA ARG A 301 -9.18 -0.63 -21.51
C ARG A 301 -9.81 -0.03 -20.25
N ILE A 302 -9.37 -0.46 -19.06
CA ILE A 302 -9.84 0.11 -17.79
C ILE A 302 -9.33 1.56 -17.64
N GLY A 303 -8.04 1.78 -17.92
CA GLY A 303 -7.47 3.13 -17.91
C GLY A 303 -8.13 4.07 -18.94
N GLU A 304 -8.36 3.58 -20.15
CA GLU A 304 -9.05 4.34 -21.21
C GLU A 304 -10.50 4.67 -20.84
N TYR A 305 -11.23 3.73 -20.27
CA TYR A 305 -12.57 3.97 -19.75
C TYR A 305 -12.57 5.05 -18.65
N THR A 306 -11.66 4.95 -17.69
CA THR A 306 -11.51 5.94 -16.61
C THR A 306 -11.22 7.32 -17.18
N ALA A 307 -10.31 7.44 -18.13
CA ALA A 307 -9.96 8.70 -18.78
C ALA A 307 -11.17 9.33 -19.53
N GLN A 308 -11.98 8.51 -20.19
CA GLN A 308 -13.20 8.99 -20.86
C GLN A 308 -14.26 9.51 -19.88
N GLN A 309 -14.46 8.81 -18.76
CA GLN A 309 -15.39 9.25 -17.70
C GLN A 309 -14.91 10.56 -17.08
N TRP A 310 -13.64 10.66 -16.73
CA TRP A 310 -13.05 11.85 -16.12
C TRP A 310 -13.10 13.07 -17.04
N LYS A 311 -12.89 12.87 -18.34
CA LYS A 311 -13.09 13.95 -19.31
C LYS A 311 -14.51 14.52 -19.27
N ARG A 312 -15.54 13.68 -19.04
CA ARG A 312 -16.94 14.12 -18.91
C ARG A 312 -17.20 14.83 -17.57
N GLN A 313 -16.54 14.38 -16.52
CA GLN A 313 -16.64 14.93 -15.16
C GLN A 313 -15.77 16.17 -14.95
N GLY A 314 -14.89 16.53 -15.88
CA GLY A 314 -14.01 17.69 -15.75
C GLY A 314 -12.77 17.44 -14.87
N ILE A 315 -12.40 16.18 -14.62
CA ILE A 315 -11.11 15.83 -14.00
C ILE A 315 -10.04 15.86 -15.09
N GLU A 316 -9.03 16.71 -14.91
CA GLU A 316 -7.96 16.91 -15.87
C GLU A 316 -6.83 15.89 -15.65
N LEU A 317 -6.40 15.19 -16.71
CA LEU A 317 -5.28 14.26 -16.71
C LEU A 317 -4.01 14.93 -17.25
N VAL A 318 -2.95 14.95 -16.47
CA VAL A 318 -1.60 15.40 -16.84
C VAL A 318 -0.73 14.16 -16.95
N LEU A 319 -0.81 13.50 -18.10
CA LEU A 319 -0.12 12.23 -18.39
C LEU A 319 1.31 12.46 -18.90
N ASN A 320 2.12 11.39 -18.91
CA ASN A 320 3.51 11.42 -19.35
C ASN A 320 4.35 12.50 -18.63
N SER A 321 4.02 12.80 -17.38
CA SER A 321 4.55 13.92 -16.63
C SER A 321 5.08 13.47 -15.28
N ARG A 322 6.34 13.78 -15.00
CA ARG A 322 6.94 13.54 -13.67
C ARG A 322 6.93 14.82 -12.85
N VAL A 323 6.73 14.70 -11.56
CA VAL A 323 6.94 15.81 -10.62
C VAL A 323 8.45 16.05 -10.46
N ALA A 324 8.88 17.28 -10.66
CA ALA A 324 10.27 17.69 -10.48
C ALA A 324 10.52 18.31 -9.09
N SER A 325 9.59 19.11 -8.61
CA SER A 325 9.65 19.73 -7.28
C SER A 325 8.28 20.19 -6.82
N VAL A 326 8.11 20.38 -5.53
CA VAL A 326 6.91 20.95 -4.92
C VAL A 326 7.31 22.12 -4.03
N ARG A 327 6.55 23.20 -4.06
CA ARG A 327 6.68 24.34 -3.15
C ARG A 327 5.30 24.77 -2.67
N ASP A 328 5.23 25.69 -1.74
CA ASP A 328 3.95 26.11 -1.16
C ASP A 328 2.94 26.56 -2.23
N GLY A 329 1.93 25.73 -2.43
CA GLY A 329 0.85 25.95 -3.39
C GLY A 329 1.20 25.74 -4.86
N TYR A 330 2.34 25.10 -5.20
CA TYR A 330 2.77 24.86 -6.58
C TYR A 330 3.50 23.52 -6.76
N VAL A 331 3.13 22.79 -7.80
CA VAL A 331 3.83 21.58 -8.27
C VAL A 331 4.47 21.87 -9.62
N ASN A 332 5.78 21.65 -9.74
CA ASN A 332 6.47 21.67 -11.02
C ASN A 332 6.47 20.28 -11.63
N VAL A 333 5.93 20.15 -12.82
CA VAL A 333 5.91 18.91 -13.60
C VAL A 333 6.71 19.06 -14.87
N VAL A 334 7.35 17.97 -15.31
CA VAL A 334 8.12 17.91 -16.55
C VAL A 334 7.59 16.77 -17.38
N ASN A 335 7.16 17.07 -18.60
CA ASN A 335 6.66 16.07 -19.53
C ASN A 335 7.81 15.28 -20.23
N LYS A 336 7.46 14.27 -21.03
CA LYS A 336 8.45 13.48 -21.79
C LYS A 336 9.27 14.30 -22.80
N ALA A 337 8.74 15.43 -23.27
CA ALA A 337 9.46 16.34 -24.18
C ALA A 337 10.46 17.26 -23.44
N GLY A 338 10.47 17.22 -22.11
CA GLY A 338 11.31 18.09 -21.28
C GLY A 338 10.69 19.46 -21.00
N GLU A 339 9.44 19.68 -21.37
CA GLU A 339 8.74 20.94 -21.11
C GLU A 339 8.29 20.99 -19.65
N GLU A 340 8.55 22.12 -19.00
CA GLU A 340 8.17 22.36 -17.61
C GLU A 340 6.82 23.07 -17.54
N GLN A 341 5.99 22.61 -16.63
CA GLN A 341 4.71 23.24 -16.31
C GLN A 341 4.56 23.40 -14.80
N GLU A 342 4.16 24.59 -14.40
CA GLU A 342 3.79 24.85 -13.00
C GLU A 342 2.27 24.74 -12.81
N ILE A 343 1.86 23.92 -11.85
CA ILE A 343 0.46 23.69 -11.50
C ILE A 343 0.21 24.25 -10.10
N LYS A 344 -0.70 25.23 -9.98
CA LYS A 344 -1.14 25.78 -8.70
C LYS A 344 -2.00 24.78 -7.95
N PHE A 345 -1.91 24.73 -6.62
CA PHE A 345 -2.79 23.90 -5.81
C PHE A 345 -3.17 24.55 -4.46
N GLY A 346 -4.37 24.26 -3.97
CA GLY A 346 -4.81 24.45 -2.59
C GLY A 346 -4.49 23.23 -1.73
N ALA A 347 -4.67 22.02 -2.30
CA ALA A 347 -4.23 20.77 -1.69
C ALA A 347 -3.60 19.86 -2.77
N CYS A 348 -2.50 19.19 -2.38
CA CYS A 348 -1.79 18.22 -3.20
C CYS A 348 -1.75 16.88 -2.46
N VAL A 349 -2.25 15.81 -3.10
CA VAL A 349 -2.22 14.45 -2.56
C VAL A 349 -1.11 13.66 -3.23
N TRP A 350 -0.21 13.07 -2.44
CA TRP A 350 0.84 12.21 -2.90
C TRP A 350 0.40 10.74 -2.78
N ALA A 351 -0.14 10.19 -3.87
CA ALA A 351 -0.68 8.83 -3.95
C ALA A 351 0.22 7.89 -4.77
N THR A 352 1.53 8.16 -4.81
CA THR A 352 2.49 7.38 -5.59
C THR A 352 3.70 6.99 -4.76
N GLY A 353 4.29 5.85 -5.14
CA GLY A 353 5.55 5.37 -4.59
C GLY A 353 5.46 4.80 -3.18
N ILE A 354 6.01 3.60 -3.04
CA ILE A 354 6.28 2.96 -1.76
C ILE A 354 7.78 2.73 -1.62
N ALA A 355 8.29 2.85 -0.41
CA ALA A 355 9.67 2.56 -0.06
C ALA A 355 9.73 1.44 0.98
N MET A 356 10.88 0.79 1.06
CA MET A 356 11.17 -0.19 2.09
C MET A 356 11.01 0.44 3.48
N ASN A 357 10.36 -0.29 4.39
CA ASN A 357 10.30 0.12 5.78
C ASN A 357 11.71 0.12 6.39
N PRO A 358 12.11 1.14 7.17
CA PRO A 358 13.45 1.22 7.76
C PRO A 358 13.85 -0.04 8.55
N LEU A 359 12.92 -0.64 9.29
CA LEU A 359 13.16 -1.90 10.00
C LEU A 359 13.46 -3.07 9.06
N VAL A 360 12.81 -3.11 7.89
CA VAL A 360 13.06 -4.13 6.86
C VAL A 360 14.44 -3.95 6.25
N LYS A 361 14.85 -2.70 6.03
CA LYS A 361 16.20 -2.35 5.56
C LYS A 361 17.25 -2.82 6.55
N GLN A 362 17.09 -2.51 7.85
CA GLN A 362 17.97 -2.98 8.91
C GLN A 362 18.05 -4.53 8.94
N LEU A 363 16.92 -5.21 8.80
CA LEU A 363 16.89 -6.66 8.74
C LEU A 363 17.67 -7.21 7.53
N GLN A 364 17.60 -6.54 6.37
CA GLN A 364 18.42 -6.92 5.21
C GLN A 364 19.93 -6.82 5.47
N GLU A 365 20.35 -5.81 6.20
CA GLU A 365 21.77 -5.55 6.48
C GLU A 365 22.37 -6.58 7.43
N VAL A 366 21.56 -7.13 8.35
CA VAL A 366 22.03 -8.12 9.34
C VAL A 366 21.80 -9.57 8.91
N VAL A 367 20.97 -9.82 7.89
CA VAL A 367 20.68 -11.16 7.37
C VAL A 367 21.45 -11.39 6.07
N PRO A 368 22.29 -12.43 5.96
CA PRO A 368 23.08 -12.67 4.75
C PRO A 368 22.22 -13.05 3.54
N GLY A 369 22.70 -12.70 2.33
CA GLY A 369 22.08 -13.08 1.07
C GLY A 369 20.83 -12.26 0.68
N GLN A 370 20.57 -11.17 1.36
CA GLN A 370 19.47 -10.26 1.06
C GLN A 370 19.93 -9.19 0.06
N THR A 371 19.38 -9.22 -1.16
CA THR A 371 19.83 -8.33 -2.27
C THR A 371 18.69 -7.52 -2.90
N HIS A 372 17.45 -7.76 -2.53
CA HIS A 372 16.31 -7.09 -3.15
C HIS A 372 16.18 -5.64 -2.64
N PHE A 373 15.93 -4.68 -3.57
CA PHE A 373 15.99 -3.24 -3.28
C PHE A 373 14.76 -2.66 -2.54
N ARG A 374 13.68 -3.43 -2.39
CA ARG A 374 12.42 -2.94 -1.79
C ARG A 374 11.91 -3.74 -0.59
N SER A 375 12.41 -4.96 -0.38
CA SER A 375 11.85 -5.90 0.58
C SER A 375 12.83 -7.01 0.90
N VAL A 376 12.62 -7.79 1.95
CA VAL A 376 13.40 -8.99 2.19
C VAL A 376 12.97 -10.14 1.28
N LEU A 377 13.96 -10.94 0.84
CA LEU A 377 13.73 -12.16 0.07
C LEU A 377 13.30 -13.30 0.98
N THR A 378 12.25 -14.00 0.59
CA THR A 378 11.74 -15.17 1.28
C THR A 378 11.71 -16.38 0.35
N ASP A 379 11.65 -17.57 0.92
CA ASP A 379 11.32 -18.78 0.18
C ASP A 379 9.79 -18.87 -0.05
N GLU A 380 9.36 -19.94 -0.70
CA GLU A 380 7.95 -20.25 -0.99
C GLU A 380 7.07 -20.43 0.28
N PHE A 381 7.71 -20.68 1.45
CA PHE A 381 7.06 -20.77 2.75
C PHE A 381 7.11 -19.45 3.53
N LEU A 382 7.50 -18.36 2.85
CA LEU A 382 7.66 -17.02 3.41
C LEU A 382 8.71 -16.91 4.54
N ARG A 383 9.65 -17.85 4.62
CA ARG A 383 10.79 -17.77 5.52
C ARG A 383 11.84 -16.85 4.91
N VAL A 384 12.37 -15.92 5.70
CA VAL A 384 13.43 -15.01 5.26
C VAL A 384 14.69 -15.83 4.95
N LYS A 385 15.20 -15.72 3.72
CA LYS A 385 16.43 -16.37 3.31
C LYS A 385 17.60 -15.86 4.17
N GLY A 386 18.42 -16.76 4.70
CA GLY A 386 19.50 -16.40 5.63
C GLY A 386 19.05 -16.13 7.08
N GLY A 387 17.75 -16.16 7.38
CA GLY A 387 17.18 -15.89 8.71
C GLY A 387 17.13 -17.11 9.65
N ASN A 388 17.98 -18.12 9.44
CA ASN A 388 18.11 -19.33 10.28
C ASN A 388 16.77 -20.08 10.52
N GLY A 389 15.80 -19.92 9.61
CA GLY A 389 14.49 -20.56 9.70
C GLY A 389 13.61 -20.07 10.85
N ALA A 390 13.98 -19.00 11.52
CA ALA A 390 13.24 -18.43 12.66
C ALA A 390 12.47 -17.14 12.31
N ILE A 391 12.67 -16.60 11.10
CA ILE A 391 12.06 -15.33 10.67
C ILE A 391 11.20 -15.57 9.44
N TRP A 392 9.96 -15.11 9.49
CA TRP A 392 9.01 -15.04 8.38
C TRP A 392 8.70 -13.58 8.05
N ALA A 393 8.52 -13.28 6.78
CA ALA A 393 8.10 -11.95 6.34
C ALA A 393 7.07 -12.03 5.23
N PHE A 394 6.08 -11.11 5.24
CA PHE A 394 5.02 -11.07 4.24
C PHE A 394 4.36 -9.69 4.13
N GLY A 395 3.54 -9.53 3.10
CA GLY A 395 3.01 -8.24 2.68
C GLY A 395 4.09 -7.40 1.97
N ASP A 396 3.97 -6.08 2.03
CA ASP A 396 4.92 -5.17 1.36
C ASP A 396 6.36 -5.24 1.91
N ALA A 397 6.55 -5.89 3.06
CA ALA A 397 7.86 -6.08 3.68
C ALA A 397 8.70 -7.17 3.00
N ALA A 398 8.08 -8.05 2.21
CA ALA A 398 8.72 -9.22 1.65
C ALA A 398 8.36 -9.48 0.19
N THR A 399 9.25 -10.19 -0.50
CA THR A 399 8.98 -10.76 -1.82
C THR A 399 9.51 -12.19 -1.85
N ILE A 400 8.78 -13.07 -2.56
CA ILE A 400 9.21 -14.45 -2.74
C ILE A 400 10.33 -14.45 -3.77
N ASP A 401 11.46 -15.05 -3.40
CA ASP A 401 12.56 -15.29 -4.32
C ASP A 401 12.18 -16.40 -5.30
N GLN A 402 11.96 -16.00 -6.53
CA GLN A 402 11.59 -16.92 -7.59
C GLN A 402 12.85 -17.57 -8.12
N PRO A 403 12.88 -18.91 -8.25
CA PRO A 403 13.99 -19.59 -8.88
C PRO A 403 14.13 -19.09 -10.33
N LYS A 404 15.36 -18.78 -10.72
CA LYS A 404 15.67 -18.33 -12.08
C LYS A 404 15.98 -19.54 -12.94
N ALA A 405 15.30 -19.65 -14.07
CA ALA A 405 15.49 -20.76 -14.98
C ALA A 405 16.91 -20.77 -15.57
N VAL A 406 17.54 -19.61 -15.73
CA VAL A 406 18.91 -19.48 -16.22
C VAL A 406 19.95 -20.16 -15.33
N GLU A 407 19.71 -20.30 -14.03
CA GLU A 407 20.61 -20.99 -13.09
C GLU A 407 20.64 -22.50 -13.32
N TYR A 408 19.65 -23.04 -14.02
CA TYR A 408 19.47 -24.45 -14.34
C TYR A 408 19.65 -24.74 -15.84
N VAL A 409 20.28 -23.82 -16.58
CA VAL A 409 20.42 -23.91 -18.04
C VAL A 409 21.03 -25.23 -18.49
N ASP A 410 22.06 -25.73 -17.81
CA ASP A 410 22.74 -26.99 -18.18
C ASP A 410 21.78 -28.18 -18.11
N THR A 411 21.06 -28.30 -16.99
CA THR A 411 20.08 -29.38 -16.79
C THR A 411 18.89 -29.27 -17.75
N LEU A 412 18.40 -28.04 -17.98
CA LEU A 412 17.27 -27.81 -18.88
C LEU A 412 17.65 -28.07 -20.33
N PHE A 413 18.87 -27.70 -20.73
CA PHE A 413 19.37 -27.95 -22.07
C PHE A 413 19.56 -29.46 -22.34
N GLU A 414 20.17 -30.20 -21.38
CA GLU A 414 20.32 -31.67 -21.50
C GLU A 414 18.98 -32.41 -21.59
N ARG A 415 17.94 -31.91 -20.92
CA ARG A 415 16.58 -32.47 -21.00
C ARG A 415 15.88 -32.12 -22.32
N ALA A 416 16.22 -30.97 -22.88
CA ALA A 416 15.62 -30.47 -24.12
C ALA A 416 16.21 -31.11 -25.37
N ASP A 417 17.54 -31.21 -25.45
CA ASP A 417 18.31 -31.78 -26.56
C ASP A 417 18.18 -33.32 -26.57
N LYS A 418 17.04 -33.81 -27.08
CA LYS A 418 16.69 -35.23 -27.07
C LYS A 418 17.49 -36.01 -28.13
N ASP A 419 17.81 -35.37 -29.24
CA ASP A 419 18.53 -35.95 -30.36
C ASP A 419 20.05 -35.81 -30.25
N LYS A 420 20.53 -35.09 -29.22
CA LYS A 420 21.94 -34.79 -28.94
C LYS A 420 22.63 -34.06 -30.09
N SER A 421 21.92 -33.19 -30.76
CA SER A 421 22.44 -32.37 -31.85
C SER A 421 23.34 -31.23 -31.34
N GLY A 422 23.28 -30.90 -30.05
CA GLY A 422 23.98 -29.77 -29.43
C GLY A 422 23.28 -28.44 -29.65
N ALA A 423 22.06 -28.46 -30.18
CA ALA A 423 21.24 -27.27 -30.40
C ALA A 423 19.76 -27.64 -30.27
N LEU A 424 18.89 -26.68 -29.90
CA LEU A 424 17.47 -26.90 -29.70
C LEU A 424 16.64 -26.44 -30.89
N SER A 425 15.83 -27.35 -31.43
CA SER A 425 14.76 -27.01 -32.37
C SER A 425 13.65 -26.22 -31.67
N ILE A 426 12.77 -25.57 -32.44
CA ILE A 426 11.62 -24.85 -31.88
C ILE A 426 10.67 -25.79 -31.13
N GLU A 427 10.52 -27.03 -31.58
CA GLU A 427 9.68 -28.03 -30.92
C GLU A 427 10.27 -28.44 -29.57
N GLU A 428 11.58 -28.72 -29.51
CA GLU A 428 12.27 -29.04 -28.26
C GLU A 428 12.25 -27.86 -27.27
N LEU A 429 12.42 -26.63 -27.77
CA LEU A 429 12.29 -25.43 -26.98
C LEU A 429 10.87 -25.29 -26.37
N LYS A 430 9.83 -25.56 -27.17
CA LYS A 430 8.44 -25.52 -26.69
C LYS A 430 8.20 -26.59 -25.64
N ASP A 431 8.67 -27.82 -25.90
CA ASP A 431 8.52 -28.94 -24.99
C ASP A 431 9.18 -28.64 -23.64
N ILE A 432 10.43 -28.18 -23.66
CA ILE A 432 11.15 -27.87 -22.41
C ILE A 432 10.55 -26.69 -21.66
N LEU A 433 10.11 -25.63 -22.33
CA LEU A 433 9.46 -24.51 -21.66
C LEU A 433 8.12 -24.94 -21.04
N THR A 434 7.37 -25.81 -21.69
CA THR A 434 6.13 -26.40 -21.16
C THR A 434 6.40 -27.30 -19.97
N GLU A 435 7.42 -28.16 -20.06
CA GLU A 435 7.81 -29.05 -18.97
C GLU A 435 8.37 -28.26 -17.78
N ALA A 436 9.32 -27.36 -18.03
CA ALA A 436 9.96 -26.53 -17.03
C ALA A 436 8.99 -25.52 -16.38
N SER A 437 7.87 -25.19 -17.02
CA SER A 437 6.84 -24.32 -16.43
C SER A 437 6.22 -24.89 -15.14
N LYS A 438 6.34 -26.21 -14.91
CA LYS A 438 5.92 -26.84 -13.65
C LYS A 438 6.85 -26.48 -12.48
N GLU A 439 8.12 -26.22 -12.76
CA GLU A 439 9.15 -25.85 -11.81
C GLU A 439 9.33 -24.31 -11.78
N PHE A 440 9.25 -23.66 -12.94
CA PHE A 440 9.42 -22.23 -13.17
C PHE A 440 8.13 -21.65 -13.77
N SER A 441 7.18 -21.31 -12.93
CA SER A 441 5.81 -20.92 -13.35
C SER A 441 5.76 -19.77 -14.37
N HIS A 442 6.75 -18.88 -14.39
CA HIS A 442 6.85 -17.77 -15.34
C HIS A 442 7.14 -18.22 -16.78
N LEU A 443 7.69 -19.42 -16.98
CA LEU A 443 7.89 -19.97 -18.32
C LEU A 443 6.59 -20.38 -19.01
N ALA A 444 5.50 -20.58 -18.26
CA ALA A 444 4.20 -21.00 -18.79
C ALA A 444 3.62 -20.00 -19.80
N GLU A 445 3.76 -18.70 -19.54
CA GLU A 445 3.30 -17.64 -20.44
C GLU A 445 4.06 -17.69 -21.76
N HIS A 446 5.37 -17.90 -21.70
CA HIS A 446 6.23 -17.98 -22.88
C HIS A 446 6.02 -19.26 -23.69
N ALA A 447 5.73 -20.39 -23.03
CA ALA A 447 5.34 -21.62 -23.71
C ALA A 447 4.03 -21.45 -24.51
N GLN A 448 3.01 -20.82 -23.94
CA GLN A 448 1.73 -20.52 -24.61
C GLN A 448 1.90 -19.57 -25.80
N VAL A 449 2.81 -18.61 -25.69
CA VAL A 449 3.10 -17.63 -26.75
C VAL A 449 3.80 -18.29 -27.95
N LEU A 450 4.62 -19.34 -27.74
CA LEU A 450 5.18 -20.14 -28.84
C LEU A 450 4.11 -20.91 -29.62
N GLU A 451 2.98 -21.23 -28.99
CA GLU A 451 1.85 -21.90 -29.67
C GLU A 451 1.12 -20.95 -30.64
N ALA A 452 1.12 -19.65 -30.37
CA ALA A 452 0.49 -18.67 -31.24
C ALA A 452 1.40 -18.35 -32.44
N LYS A 453 0.94 -18.62 -33.66
CA LYS A 453 1.70 -18.49 -34.94
C LYS A 453 2.38 -17.11 -35.19
N ASN A 454 2.11 -16.07 -34.38
CA ASN A 454 2.66 -14.71 -34.49
C ASN A 454 2.97 -14.05 -33.13
N GLY A 455 3.35 -14.83 -32.13
CA GLY A 455 3.52 -14.31 -30.76
C GLY A 455 4.80 -13.48 -30.54
N PRO A 456 4.85 -12.67 -29.46
CA PRO A 456 5.99 -11.79 -29.11
C PRO A 456 7.30 -12.57 -28.89
N LEU A 457 7.27 -13.85 -28.55
CA LEU A 457 8.48 -14.66 -28.39
C LEU A 457 9.17 -14.96 -29.72
N ARG A 458 8.41 -15.13 -30.83
CA ARG A 458 9.02 -15.21 -32.18
C ARG A 458 9.68 -13.88 -32.57
N GLY A 459 9.12 -12.73 -32.12
CA GLY A 459 9.76 -11.43 -32.26
C GLY A 459 11.04 -11.32 -31.42
N LEU A 460 11.05 -11.91 -30.25
CA LEU A 460 12.20 -11.99 -29.34
C LEU A 460 13.30 -12.89 -29.94
N LEU A 461 12.97 -14.06 -30.44
CA LEU A 461 13.88 -14.96 -31.15
C LEU A 461 14.48 -14.28 -32.40
N ARG A 462 13.66 -13.51 -33.15
CA ARG A 462 14.14 -12.71 -34.28
C ARG A 462 15.10 -11.58 -33.86
N SER A 463 14.91 -10.97 -32.68
CA SER A 463 15.85 -9.95 -32.17
C SER A 463 17.18 -10.58 -31.75
N PHE A 464 17.17 -11.77 -31.17
CA PHE A 464 18.40 -12.52 -30.87
C PHE A 464 19.16 -12.91 -32.14
N ALA A 465 18.48 -13.47 -33.13
CA ALA A 465 19.09 -13.81 -34.42
C ALA A 465 19.65 -12.59 -35.16
N LYS A 466 19.16 -11.38 -34.92
CA LYS A 466 19.70 -10.14 -35.50
C LYS A 466 20.90 -9.56 -34.76
N GLU A 467 20.98 -9.76 -33.44
CA GLU A 467 22.11 -9.27 -32.62
C GLU A 467 23.34 -10.16 -32.73
N THR A 468 23.17 -11.46 -32.95
CA THR A 468 24.28 -12.42 -33.15
C THR A 468 24.86 -12.39 -34.55
N THR A 469 24.19 -11.82 -35.53
CA THR A 469 24.66 -11.72 -36.93
C THR A 469 25.26 -10.34 -37.27
N THR A 470 26.35 -9.95 -36.59
CA THR A 470 27.14 -8.78 -37.03
C THR A 470 28.08 -9.09 -38.19
N ASN A 471 28.05 -10.28 -38.79
CA ASN A 471 28.77 -10.57 -40.04
C ASN A 471 27.97 -11.53 -40.93
N GLN A 472 27.37 -10.93 -41.98
CA GLN A 472 26.99 -11.56 -43.26
C GLN A 472 25.86 -12.63 -43.23
N SER A 473 24.63 -12.23 -43.36
CA SER A 473 23.62 -12.67 -44.35
C SER A 473 22.22 -12.19 -43.99
N PRO A 474 21.35 -11.77 -44.92
CA PRO A 474 20.01 -11.31 -44.62
C PRO A 474 19.11 -12.53 -44.39
N LEU A 475 18.92 -12.92 -43.12
CA LEU A 475 17.89 -13.89 -42.75
C LEU A 475 16.51 -13.21 -42.77
N SER A 476 15.90 -13.24 -43.93
CA SER A 476 14.55 -12.67 -44.16
C SER A 476 13.41 -13.63 -43.84
N THR A 477 13.68 -14.85 -43.39
CA THR A 477 12.65 -15.84 -43.01
C THR A 477 13.10 -16.60 -41.76
N VAL A 478 12.37 -16.47 -40.65
CA VAL A 478 12.43 -17.43 -39.55
C VAL A 478 11.59 -18.62 -40.02
N GLU A 479 12.23 -19.54 -40.69
CA GLU A 479 11.65 -20.84 -41.09
C GLU A 479 11.58 -21.79 -39.87
N GLU A 480 10.88 -22.89 -40.00
CA GLU A 480 10.68 -23.91 -38.97
C GLU A 480 12.00 -24.54 -38.45
N ASP A 481 13.12 -24.25 -39.09
CA ASP A 481 14.46 -24.76 -38.79
C ASP A 481 15.33 -23.85 -37.93
N THR A 482 14.74 -22.94 -37.14
CA THR A 482 15.55 -22.09 -36.21
C THR A 482 16.07 -22.98 -35.08
N ILE A 483 17.39 -23.15 -35.03
CA ILE A 483 18.11 -23.94 -34.03
C ILE A 483 18.75 -22.98 -33.02
N LEU A 484 18.58 -23.21 -31.71
CA LEU A 484 19.22 -22.42 -30.64
C LEU A 484 20.39 -23.20 -30.05
N THR A 485 21.54 -22.59 -30.04
CA THR A 485 22.71 -23.07 -29.29
C THR A 485 22.48 -22.95 -27.78
N LYS A 486 23.29 -23.66 -26.99
CA LYS A 486 23.20 -23.61 -25.53
C LYS A 486 23.40 -22.17 -24.98
N GLU A 487 24.29 -21.39 -25.58
CA GLU A 487 24.54 -20.00 -25.24
C GLU A 487 23.33 -19.11 -25.52
N GLU A 488 22.71 -19.27 -26.68
CA GLU A 488 21.49 -18.52 -27.05
C GLU A 488 20.30 -18.93 -26.18
N PHE A 489 20.17 -20.20 -25.81
CA PHE A 489 19.17 -20.65 -24.86
C PHE A 489 19.37 -20.04 -23.47
N LYS A 490 20.64 -19.93 -23.01
CA LYS A 490 20.98 -19.25 -21.77
C LYS A 490 20.61 -17.77 -21.79
N GLU A 491 20.90 -17.08 -22.89
CA GLU A 491 20.53 -15.67 -23.06
C GLU A 491 19.01 -15.48 -23.09
N LEU A 492 18.29 -16.39 -23.75
CA LEU A 492 16.82 -16.41 -23.79
C LEU A 492 16.26 -16.54 -22.37
N LEU A 493 16.72 -17.55 -21.60
CA LEU A 493 16.29 -17.74 -20.22
C LEU A 493 16.63 -16.53 -19.35
N ALA A 494 17.83 -15.96 -19.48
CA ALA A 494 18.24 -14.76 -18.74
C ALA A 494 17.32 -13.57 -19.04
N LYS A 495 16.91 -13.40 -20.29
CA LYS A 495 15.99 -12.33 -20.70
C LYS A 495 14.58 -12.58 -20.18
N ILE A 496 14.09 -13.81 -20.21
CA ILE A 496 12.82 -14.20 -19.60
C ILE A 496 12.86 -13.92 -18.09
N ASP A 497 13.92 -14.37 -17.41
CA ASP A 497 14.10 -14.15 -15.97
C ASP A 497 14.24 -12.67 -15.60
N SER A 498 14.81 -11.82 -16.48
CA SER A 498 14.86 -10.37 -16.27
C SER A 498 13.49 -9.70 -16.27
N GLY A 499 12.52 -10.34 -16.91
CA GLY A 499 11.11 -9.93 -16.91
C GLY A 499 10.30 -10.42 -15.71
N LEU A 500 10.91 -11.20 -14.80
CA LEU A 500 10.25 -11.67 -13.59
C LEU A 500 9.72 -10.50 -12.75
N ARG A 501 8.41 -10.45 -12.59
CA ARG A 501 7.79 -9.50 -11.67
C ARG A 501 7.97 -10.01 -10.25
N ALA A 502 8.38 -9.11 -9.34
CA ALA A 502 8.40 -9.42 -7.92
C ALA A 502 7.00 -9.93 -7.49
N LEU A 503 6.95 -11.16 -6.99
CA LEU A 503 5.72 -11.69 -6.41
C LEU A 503 5.56 -11.12 -5.00
N PRO A 504 4.54 -10.30 -4.73
CA PRO A 504 4.30 -9.85 -3.37
C PRO A 504 4.01 -11.08 -2.50
N ALA A 505 4.67 -11.18 -1.36
CA ALA A 505 4.38 -12.17 -0.34
C ALA A 505 3.02 -11.84 0.28
N THR A 506 1.94 -12.21 -0.41
CA THR A 506 0.58 -11.88 0.02
C THR A 506 0.20 -12.60 1.30
N ALA A 507 -0.69 -11.99 2.07
CA ALA A 507 -1.07 -12.37 3.43
C ALA A 507 -1.84 -13.71 3.57
N GLN A 508 -1.74 -14.61 2.62
CA GLN A 508 -2.29 -15.98 2.72
C GLN A 508 -1.36 -16.95 3.47
N ALA A 509 -0.36 -16.42 4.19
CA ALA A 509 0.53 -17.21 5.01
C ALA A 509 -0.24 -17.97 6.09
N ARG A 510 -0.25 -19.29 5.98
CA ARG A 510 -0.69 -20.15 7.07
C ARG A 510 0.38 -20.17 8.15
N ALA A 511 -0.03 -20.15 9.42
CA ALA A 511 0.88 -20.39 10.54
C ALA A 511 1.71 -21.67 10.30
N PRO A 512 3.00 -21.69 10.64
CA PRO A 512 3.84 -22.86 10.43
C PRO A 512 3.27 -24.06 11.21
N THR A 513 2.66 -24.99 10.48
CA THR A 513 2.32 -26.29 11.03
C THR A 513 3.60 -27.12 11.03
N ARG A 514 4.06 -27.55 12.21
CA ARG A 514 5.14 -28.54 12.34
C ARG A 514 4.85 -29.71 11.41
N GLY A 515 5.80 -29.96 10.54
CA GLY A 515 5.93 -30.96 9.53
C GLY A 515 4.97 -32.15 9.55
N ARG A 516 4.22 -32.24 8.48
CA ARG A 516 4.05 -33.54 7.80
C ARG A 516 4.92 -33.49 6.55
N PRO A 517 5.88 -34.41 6.39
CA PRO A 517 6.60 -34.52 5.12
C PRO A 517 5.62 -34.98 4.04
N GLY A 518 5.63 -34.31 2.91
CA GLY A 518 5.05 -34.80 1.69
C GLY A 518 3.56 -34.58 1.50
N ARG A 519 3.18 -33.36 1.13
CA ARG A 519 2.19 -33.09 0.07
C ARG A 519 2.54 -31.72 -0.51
N SER A 520 3.04 -31.72 -1.74
CA SER A 520 3.17 -30.55 -2.58
C SER A 520 1.80 -29.86 -2.67
N LEU A 521 1.72 -28.65 -2.20
CA LEU A 521 0.57 -27.80 -2.48
C LEU A 521 0.72 -27.32 -3.93
N HIS A 522 0.06 -28.02 -4.85
CA HIS A 522 -0.21 -27.49 -6.17
C HIS A 522 -0.82 -26.08 -5.99
N ALA A 523 -0.21 -25.10 -6.65
CA ALA A 523 -0.76 -23.78 -6.83
C ALA A 523 -2.15 -23.90 -7.44
N GLY A 524 -3.19 -23.80 -6.62
CA GLY A 524 -4.57 -23.77 -7.08
C GLY A 524 -4.76 -22.48 -7.88
N ARG A 525 -5.17 -22.62 -9.14
CA ARG A 525 -5.61 -21.53 -10.00
C ARG A 525 -6.54 -20.60 -9.22
N PRO A 526 -6.46 -19.26 -9.36
CA PRO A 526 -7.45 -18.35 -8.83
C PRO A 526 -8.80 -18.70 -9.47
N ARG A 527 -9.78 -19.07 -8.66
CA ARG A 527 -11.16 -19.19 -9.12
C ARG A 527 -11.67 -17.78 -9.40
N PRO A 528 -12.32 -17.52 -10.54
CA PRO A 528 -12.97 -16.25 -10.80
C PRO A 528 -14.07 -16.03 -9.74
N CYS A 529 -14.20 -14.79 -9.25
CA CYS A 529 -15.32 -14.34 -8.44
C CYS A 529 -16.62 -14.36 -9.27
N SER A 530 -17.29 -15.51 -9.30
CA SER A 530 -18.65 -15.65 -9.81
C SER A 530 -19.38 -16.71 -8.98
N ALA A 531 -19.70 -16.37 -7.74
CA ALA A 531 -20.66 -17.12 -6.93
C ALA A 531 -21.17 -16.24 -5.77
N LEU A 532 -21.86 -15.16 -6.12
CA LEU A 532 -22.81 -14.45 -5.27
C LEU A 532 -23.99 -14.01 -6.13
N ALA A 533 -24.71 -14.99 -6.67
CA ALA A 533 -26.08 -14.87 -7.12
C ALA A 533 -26.62 -16.30 -7.18
N ASP A 534 -27.33 -16.70 -6.15
CA ASP A 534 -28.41 -17.67 -6.08
C ASP A 534 -28.45 -18.30 -4.67
N SER A 535 -29.14 -17.65 -3.78
CA SER A 535 -29.81 -18.31 -2.66
C SER A 535 -31.14 -17.61 -2.41
N ASN A 536 -32.19 -18.17 -3.02
CA ASN A 536 -33.57 -17.94 -2.63
C ASN A 536 -33.74 -18.40 -1.17
N PRO A 537 -34.50 -17.69 -0.34
CA PRO A 537 -34.88 -18.18 0.98
C PRO A 537 -35.94 -19.28 0.86
N PRO A 538 -35.93 -20.29 1.75
CA PRO A 538 -36.97 -21.28 1.79
C PRO A 538 -38.27 -20.68 2.31
N SER A 539 -39.37 -20.97 1.61
CA SER A 539 -40.73 -20.77 2.02
C SER A 539 -41.09 -21.70 3.17
N SER A 540 -41.47 -21.15 4.28
CA SER A 540 -42.59 -21.52 5.17
C SER A 540 -42.50 -20.79 6.51
#